data_cdcb2d920af2c6f45a4fa163a133712e
#
_entry.id   cdcb2d920af2c6f45a4fa163a133712e
#
_cell.length_a   1.000
_cell.length_b   1.000
_cell.length_c   1.000
_cell.angle_alpha   90.00
_cell.angle_beta   90.00
_cell.angle_gamma   90.00
#
_symmetry.space_group_name_H-M   'P 1'
#
loop_
_entity.id
_entity.type
_entity.pdbx_description
1 polymer ?
#
loop_
_entity_poly.entity_id
_entity_poly.type
_entity_poly.pdbx_seq_one_letter_code
_entity_poly.pdbx_strand_id
1 'polypeptide(L)'
;LRAECEPIRRFDHSFTALWERLAPKFDLAVRRDAAYLNWRFIEPPHVRYSVVAMKRQGEVHGYAVYRHRHEPLGRVTLLVDFLVDPDDLSGLKTLLRWVDRAARAEDSDKVRAHVLHGAFRRVLRRNGYFTVKSSLEVGVKVNAVQVPRGFYDDTDGWHITHGDTDGK
;
A
#
# COMPACT_ATOMS: atom_id res chain seq x y z
N LEU A 1 4.75 -17.81 13.17
CA LEU A 1 4.13 -16.84 14.10
C LEU A 1 2.83 -16.29 13.50
N ARG A 2 1.75 -16.35 14.28
CA ARG A 2 0.43 -15.86 13.80
C ARG A 2 0.47 -14.32 13.74
N ALA A 3 0.09 -13.77 12.61
CA ALA A 3 -0.09 -12.34 12.46
C ALA A 3 -1.49 -11.95 12.92
N GLU A 4 -1.60 -10.86 13.67
CA GLU A 4 -2.83 -10.26 14.13
C GLU A 4 -3.03 -8.92 13.44
N CYS A 5 -4.27 -8.63 13.03
CA CYS A 5 -4.62 -7.36 12.41
C CYS A 5 -5.57 -6.60 13.32
N GLU A 6 -5.31 -5.32 13.51
CA GLU A 6 -6.14 -4.42 14.29
C GLU A 6 -6.33 -3.07 13.59
N PRO A 7 -7.52 -2.46 13.62
CA PRO A 7 -7.72 -1.12 13.13
C PRO A 7 -6.99 -0.12 14.02
N ILE A 8 -6.37 0.89 13.41
CA ILE A 8 -5.70 1.97 14.13
C ILE A 8 -6.25 3.33 13.69
N ARG A 9 -6.13 4.32 14.57
CA ARG A 9 -6.58 5.69 14.32
C ARG A 9 -5.43 6.67 14.09
N ARG A 10 -4.21 6.27 14.38
CA ARG A 10 -3.01 7.08 14.25
C ARG A 10 -1.78 6.18 14.10
N PHE A 11 -0.82 6.63 13.31
CA PHE A 11 0.48 5.99 13.20
C PHE A 11 1.41 6.53 14.29
N ASP A 12 1.99 5.67 15.09
CA ASP A 12 2.97 6.00 16.12
C ASP A 12 4.41 5.73 15.63
N HIS A 13 5.38 5.87 16.53
CA HIS A 13 6.81 5.69 16.21
C HIS A 13 7.15 4.29 15.71
N SER A 14 6.34 3.27 16.01
CA SER A 14 6.60 1.89 15.55
C SER A 14 6.50 1.77 14.02
N PHE A 15 5.71 2.64 13.38
CA PHE A 15 5.63 2.71 11.92
C PHE A 15 6.83 3.41 11.29
N THR A 16 7.45 4.36 11.99
CA THR A 16 8.74 4.91 11.59
C THR A 16 9.82 3.84 11.63
N ALA A 17 9.89 3.05 12.71
CA ALA A 17 10.81 1.92 12.82
C ALA A 17 10.56 0.85 11.75
N LEU A 18 9.29 0.55 11.43
CA LEU A 18 8.93 -0.32 10.32
C LEU A 18 9.48 0.21 8.98
N TRP A 19 9.25 1.50 8.70
CA TRP A 19 9.76 2.14 7.49
C TRP A 19 11.28 2.08 7.39
N GLU A 20 11.99 2.47 8.45
CA GLU A 20 13.46 2.46 8.48
C GLU A 20 14.04 1.07 8.23
N ARG A 21 13.39 0.03 8.75
CA ARG A 21 13.77 -1.36 8.53
C ARG A 21 13.54 -1.83 7.08
N LEU A 22 12.46 -1.38 6.45
CA LEU A 22 12.05 -1.88 5.14
C LEU A 22 12.50 -1.02 3.97
N ALA A 23 12.74 0.27 4.18
CA ALA A 23 13.13 1.21 3.11
C ALA A 23 14.33 0.71 2.27
N PRO A 24 15.40 0.14 2.84
CA PRO A 24 16.53 -0.37 2.05
C PRO A 24 16.20 -1.55 1.13
N LYS A 25 15.04 -2.17 1.28
CA LYS A 25 14.60 -3.31 0.47
C LYS A 25 13.88 -2.89 -0.83
N PHE A 26 13.68 -1.60 -1.03
CA PHE A 26 13.05 -1.05 -2.22
C PHE A 26 14.05 -0.22 -3.02
N ASP A 27 14.03 -0.36 -4.34
CA ASP A 27 14.86 0.45 -5.23
C ASP A 27 14.39 1.90 -5.26
N LEU A 28 13.08 2.10 -5.23
CA LEU A 28 12.41 3.39 -5.12
C LEU A 28 11.15 3.26 -4.28
N ALA A 29 10.99 4.16 -3.34
CA ALA A 29 9.75 4.30 -2.56
C ALA A 29 9.59 5.72 -2.01
N VAL A 30 8.37 6.17 -1.86
CA VAL A 30 8.08 7.37 -1.08
C VAL A 30 8.27 7.06 0.40
N ARG A 31 8.82 8.00 1.16
CA ARG A 31 9.00 7.87 2.61
C ARG A 31 7.66 7.60 3.31
N ARG A 32 7.65 6.60 4.21
CA ARG A 32 6.45 6.14 4.92
C ARG A 32 6.64 6.10 6.43
N ASP A 33 7.29 7.15 6.98
CA ASP A 33 7.35 7.31 8.43
C ASP A 33 6.00 7.75 9.02
N ALA A 34 5.87 7.68 10.35
CA ALA A 34 4.63 8.02 11.05
C ALA A 34 4.16 9.45 10.74
N ALA A 35 5.08 10.41 10.60
CA ALA A 35 4.74 11.81 10.30
C ALA A 35 4.08 11.93 8.92
N TYR A 36 4.71 11.34 7.90
CA TYR A 36 4.14 11.31 6.54
C TYR A 36 2.79 10.60 6.50
N LEU A 37 2.69 9.40 7.13
CA LEU A 37 1.47 8.61 7.11
C LEU A 37 0.30 9.30 7.80
N ASN A 38 0.55 9.97 8.92
CA ASN A 38 -0.48 10.76 9.61
C ASN A 38 -0.93 11.96 8.75
N TRP A 39 0.03 12.72 8.23
CA TRP A 39 -0.27 13.85 7.34
C TRP A 39 -1.08 13.41 6.11
N ARG A 40 -0.71 12.28 5.51
CA ARG A 40 -1.32 11.82 4.25
C ARG A 40 -2.68 11.16 4.44
N PHE A 41 -2.88 10.38 5.51
CA PHE A 41 -4.03 9.49 5.63
C PHE A 41 -4.92 9.74 6.86
N ILE A 42 -4.44 10.43 7.88
CA ILE A 42 -5.22 10.67 9.10
C ILE A 42 -5.74 12.11 9.18
N GLU A 43 -4.89 13.07 8.87
CA GLU A 43 -5.18 14.50 9.04
C GLU A 43 -6.03 15.15 7.94
N PRO A 44 -6.12 14.62 6.69
CA PRO A 44 -6.94 15.23 5.65
C PRO A 44 -8.43 15.25 6.05
N PRO A 45 -9.07 16.46 6.13
CA PRO A 45 -10.46 16.57 6.60
C PRO A 45 -11.49 16.09 5.57
N HIS A 46 -11.10 16.00 4.31
CA HIS A 46 -12.03 15.75 3.19
C HIS A 46 -12.11 14.28 2.78
N VAL A 47 -11.21 13.43 3.26
CA VAL A 47 -11.15 12.02 2.89
C VAL A 47 -10.96 11.18 4.15
N ARG A 48 -11.86 10.21 4.34
CA ARG A 48 -11.71 9.23 5.42
C ARG A 48 -11.08 7.96 4.89
N TYR A 49 -9.98 7.60 5.49
CA TYR A 49 -9.30 6.33 5.28
C TYR A 49 -9.51 5.40 6.47
N SER A 50 -9.58 4.12 6.19
CA SER A 50 -9.47 3.08 7.20
C SER A 50 -8.05 2.55 7.20
N VAL A 51 -7.49 2.37 8.39
CA VAL A 51 -6.12 1.88 8.54
C VAL A 51 -6.11 0.63 9.41
N VAL A 52 -5.41 -0.38 8.97
CA VAL A 52 -5.17 -1.61 9.70
C VAL A 52 -3.68 -1.83 9.90
N ALA A 53 -3.26 -2.08 11.13
CA ALA A 53 -1.92 -2.54 11.45
C ALA A 53 -1.88 -4.07 11.51
N MET A 54 -0.79 -4.64 11.02
CA MET A 54 -0.48 -6.05 11.19
C MET A 54 0.66 -6.21 12.19
N LYS A 55 0.41 -6.97 13.25
CA LYS A 55 1.36 -7.22 14.33
C LYS A 55 1.74 -8.69 14.41
N ARG A 56 2.95 -8.95 14.85
CA ARG A 56 3.44 -10.26 15.28
C ARG A 56 4.14 -10.11 16.62
N GLN A 57 3.71 -10.83 17.63
CA GLN A 57 4.24 -10.72 19.00
C GLN A 57 4.24 -9.27 19.53
N GLY A 58 3.21 -8.50 19.20
CA GLY A 58 3.06 -7.09 19.61
C GLY A 58 3.82 -6.08 18.75
N GLU A 59 4.76 -6.50 17.91
CA GLU A 59 5.51 -5.60 17.02
C GLU A 59 4.80 -5.38 15.69
N VAL A 60 4.88 -4.16 15.14
CA VAL A 60 4.32 -3.81 13.83
C VAL A 60 5.19 -4.40 12.73
N HIS A 61 4.57 -5.23 11.89
CA HIS A 61 5.18 -5.87 10.73
C HIS A 61 4.60 -5.44 9.40
N GLY A 62 3.55 -4.61 9.42
CA GLY A 62 2.96 -4.05 8.22
C GLY A 62 1.70 -3.26 8.52
N TYR A 63 1.19 -2.60 7.50
CA TYR A 63 -0.09 -1.91 7.55
C TYR A 63 -0.74 -1.90 6.17
N ALA A 64 -2.04 -1.63 6.14
CA ALA A 64 -2.76 -1.26 4.93
C ALA A 64 -3.68 -0.06 5.20
N VAL A 65 -3.79 0.82 4.20
CA VAL A 65 -4.72 1.94 4.14
C VAL A 65 -5.70 1.68 3.03
N TYR A 66 -6.98 1.76 3.32
CA TYR A 66 -8.03 1.54 2.33
C TYR A 66 -9.20 2.51 2.55
N ARG A 67 -10.02 2.68 1.52
CA ARG A 67 -11.28 3.43 1.62
C ARG A 67 -12.34 2.84 0.71
N HIS A 68 -13.59 3.05 1.09
CA HIS A 68 -14.74 2.70 0.27
C HIS A 68 -15.21 3.93 -0.52
N ARG A 69 -15.58 3.73 -1.78
CA ARG A 69 -16.07 4.79 -2.67
C ARG A 69 -17.31 4.32 -3.42
N HIS A 70 -18.22 5.26 -3.67
CA HIS A 70 -19.24 5.10 -4.71
C HIS A 70 -18.71 5.66 -6.03
N GLU A 71 -18.78 4.86 -7.06
CA GLU A 71 -18.46 5.23 -8.43
C GLU A 71 -19.71 5.02 -9.30
N PRO A 72 -19.80 5.64 -10.50
CA PRO A 72 -20.99 5.47 -11.37
C PRO A 72 -21.33 4.00 -11.68
N LEU A 73 -20.35 3.11 -11.63
CA LEU A 73 -20.48 1.69 -11.91
C LEU A 73 -20.41 0.81 -10.65
N GLY A 74 -20.81 1.34 -9.51
CA GLY A 74 -20.92 0.55 -8.27
C GLY A 74 -19.98 0.97 -7.14
N ARG A 75 -19.97 0.16 -6.08
CA ARG A 75 -19.12 0.39 -4.90
C ARG A 75 -17.74 -0.19 -5.10
N VAL A 76 -16.72 0.56 -4.72
CA VAL A 76 -15.33 0.15 -4.86
C VAL A 76 -14.59 0.32 -3.54
N THR A 77 -13.90 -0.71 -3.11
CA THR A 77 -12.88 -0.59 -2.06
C THR A 77 -11.53 -0.38 -2.72
N LEU A 78 -10.88 0.73 -2.39
CA LEU A 78 -9.52 1.02 -2.85
C LEU A 78 -8.53 0.59 -1.78
N LEU A 79 -7.60 -0.31 -2.11
CA LEU A 79 -6.35 -0.46 -1.36
C LEU A 79 -5.45 0.70 -1.78
N VAL A 80 -5.37 1.70 -0.89
CA VAL A 80 -4.71 2.99 -1.18
C VAL A 80 -3.22 2.89 -0.98
N ASP A 81 -2.80 2.37 0.16
CA ASP A 81 -1.39 2.19 0.50
C ASP A 81 -1.20 0.96 1.40
N PHE A 82 -0.01 0.42 1.40
CA PHE A 82 0.41 -0.63 2.33
C PHE A 82 1.93 -0.66 2.42
N LEU A 83 2.43 -1.20 3.51
CA LEU A 83 3.84 -1.52 3.66
C LEU A 83 3.99 -2.86 4.37
N VAL A 84 4.72 -3.75 3.77
CA VAL A 84 5.13 -5.05 4.33
C VAL A 84 6.52 -5.39 3.82
N ASP A 85 7.18 -6.33 4.49
CA ASP A 85 8.45 -6.87 4.02
C ASP A 85 8.27 -7.56 2.64
N PRO A 86 8.97 -7.12 1.58
CA PRO A 86 8.89 -7.75 0.26
C PRO A 86 9.42 -9.18 0.25
N ASP A 87 10.20 -9.59 1.25
CA ASP A 87 10.71 -10.95 1.43
C ASP A 87 9.72 -11.83 2.24
N ASP A 88 8.79 -11.22 2.98
CA ASP A 88 7.71 -11.92 3.70
C ASP A 88 6.32 -11.63 3.11
N LEU A 89 6.06 -12.26 1.99
CA LEU A 89 4.80 -12.08 1.25
C LEU A 89 3.55 -12.59 2.00
N SER A 90 3.73 -13.35 3.10
CA SER A 90 2.60 -13.79 3.94
C SER A 90 1.93 -12.61 4.64
N GLY A 91 2.68 -11.56 4.95
CA GLY A 91 2.16 -10.32 5.51
C GLY A 91 1.17 -9.63 4.57
N LEU A 92 1.54 -9.46 3.30
CA LEU A 92 0.62 -8.88 2.32
C LEU A 92 -0.66 -9.71 2.19
N LYS A 93 -0.55 -11.03 2.10
CA LYS A 93 -1.73 -11.91 2.04
C LYS A 93 -2.67 -11.73 3.24
N THR A 94 -2.10 -11.51 4.43
CA THR A 94 -2.88 -11.28 5.65
C THR A 94 -3.64 -9.94 5.58
N LEU A 95 -2.98 -8.87 5.14
CA LEU A 95 -3.61 -7.56 4.95
C LEU A 95 -4.67 -7.57 3.84
N LEU A 96 -4.41 -8.25 2.72
CA LEU A 96 -5.41 -8.40 1.65
C LEU A 96 -6.69 -9.10 2.15
N ARG A 97 -6.57 -10.16 2.95
CA ARG A 97 -7.73 -10.82 3.55
C ARG A 97 -8.53 -9.91 4.48
N TRP A 98 -7.86 -8.99 5.17
CA TRP A 98 -8.55 -7.97 5.97
C TRP A 98 -9.33 -7.01 5.08
N VAL A 99 -8.69 -6.46 4.06
CA VAL A 99 -9.31 -5.52 3.12
C VAL A 99 -10.48 -6.18 2.38
N ASP A 100 -10.33 -7.43 1.95
CA ASP A 100 -11.39 -8.19 1.28
C ASP A 100 -12.60 -8.42 2.22
N ARG A 101 -12.37 -8.66 3.51
CA ARG A 101 -13.47 -8.76 4.49
C ARG A 101 -14.18 -7.42 4.70
N ALA A 102 -13.41 -6.34 4.81
CA ALA A 102 -13.96 -4.99 4.92
C ALA A 102 -14.76 -4.62 3.67
N ALA A 103 -14.27 -4.96 2.49
CA ALA A 103 -14.98 -4.73 1.23
C ALA A 103 -16.32 -5.47 1.16
N ARG A 104 -16.35 -6.73 1.60
CA ARG A 104 -17.61 -7.51 1.66
C ARG A 104 -18.59 -6.95 2.68
N ALA A 105 -18.12 -6.48 3.83
CA ALA A 105 -18.97 -5.86 4.86
C ALA A 105 -19.63 -4.57 4.37
N GLU A 106 -19.03 -3.89 3.41
CA GLU A 106 -19.54 -2.67 2.77
C GLU A 106 -20.22 -2.94 1.42
N ASP A 107 -20.51 -4.19 1.09
CA ASP A 107 -21.09 -4.60 -0.20
C ASP A 107 -20.36 -3.99 -1.41
N SER A 108 -19.03 -3.97 -1.35
CA SER A 108 -18.23 -3.47 -2.47
C SER A 108 -18.20 -4.49 -3.61
N ASP A 109 -18.49 -4.03 -4.82
CA ASP A 109 -18.49 -4.87 -6.03
C ASP A 109 -17.09 -5.34 -6.43
N LYS A 110 -16.08 -4.55 -6.06
CA LYS A 110 -14.68 -4.84 -6.38
C LYS A 110 -13.71 -4.20 -5.40
N VAL A 111 -12.52 -4.78 -5.31
CA VAL A 111 -11.35 -4.19 -4.67
C VAL A 111 -10.37 -3.79 -5.76
N ARG A 112 -9.85 -2.57 -5.68
CA ARG A 112 -8.86 -2.04 -6.63
C ARG A 112 -7.57 -1.69 -5.90
N ALA A 113 -6.44 -2.04 -6.49
CA ALA A 113 -5.11 -1.68 -6.00
C ALA A 113 -4.24 -1.16 -7.15
N HIS A 114 -3.35 -0.24 -6.87
CA HIS A 114 -2.29 0.18 -7.77
C HIS A 114 -0.94 -0.20 -7.16
N VAL A 115 -0.18 -1.06 -7.82
CA VAL A 115 1.05 -1.63 -7.28
C VAL A 115 2.04 -1.88 -8.41
N LEU A 116 3.23 -1.32 -8.31
CA LEU A 116 4.31 -1.54 -9.28
C LEU A 116 5.20 -2.72 -8.88
N HIS A 117 5.51 -2.89 -7.61
CA HIS A 117 6.45 -3.88 -7.11
C HIS A 117 6.12 -5.31 -7.58
N GLY A 118 7.04 -5.96 -8.26
CA GLY A 118 6.81 -7.24 -8.92
C GLY A 118 6.41 -8.38 -7.99
N ALA A 119 7.05 -8.49 -6.80
CA ALA A 119 6.67 -9.50 -5.81
C ALA A 119 5.24 -9.30 -5.31
N PHE A 120 4.84 -8.06 -5.02
CA PHE A 120 3.49 -7.75 -4.54
C PHE A 120 2.43 -7.99 -5.63
N ARG A 121 2.72 -7.66 -6.90
CA ARG A 121 1.82 -7.98 -8.03
C ARG A 121 1.59 -9.49 -8.16
N ARG A 122 2.60 -10.32 -7.91
CA ARG A 122 2.44 -11.78 -7.90
C ARG A 122 1.50 -12.26 -6.79
N VAL A 123 1.61 -11.66 -5.59
CA VAL A 123 0.69 -11.99 -4.48
C VAL A 123 -0.74 -11.59 -4.82
N LEU A 124 -0.97 -10.38 -5.33
CA LEU A 124 -2.30 -9.94 -5.72
C LEU A 124 -2.92 -10.93 -6.73
N ARG A 125 -2.20 -11.27 -7.80
CA ARG A 125 -2.71 -12.23 -8.81
C ARG A 125 -3.07 -13.59 -8.20
N ARG A 126 -2.26 -14.11 -7.27
CA ARG A 126 -2.55 -15.38 -6.56
C ARG A 126 -3.73 -15.28 -5.59
N ASN A 127 -4.17 -14.10 -5.26
CA ASN A 127 -5.34 -13.83 -4.40
C ASN A 127 -6.55 -13.30 -5.18
N GLY A 128 -6.62 -13.57 -6.49
CA GLY A 128 -7.79 -13.31 -7.31
C GLY A 128 -7.84 -11.93 -7.97
N TYR A 129 -6.79 -11.10 -7.82
CA TYR A 129 -6.70 -9.83 -8.53
C TYR A 129 -6.22 -10.07 -9.97
N PHE A 130 -6.85 -9.42 -10.93
CA PHE A 130 -6.41 -9.41 -12.32
C PHE A 130 -6.00 -7.99 -12.74
N THR A 131 -5.05 -7.92 -13.67
CA THR A 131 -4.54 -6.65 -14.15
C THR A 131 -5.52 -6.02 -15.13
N VAL A 132 -5.83 -4.74 -14.93
CA VAL A 132 -6.58 -3.91 -15.87
C VAL A 132 -5.69 -2.77 -16.36
N LYS A 133 -5.99 -2.24 -17.53
CA LYS A 133 -5.29 -1.05 -18.05
C LYS A 133 -5.54 0.11 -17.07
N SER A 134 -4.47 0.75 -16.64
CA SER A 134 -4.51 1.92 -15.75
C SER A 134 -4.32 3.20 -16.57
N SER A 135 -5.02 4.25 -16.15
CA SER A 135 -4.75 5.63 -16.60
C SER A 135 -3.70 6.33 -15.73
N LEU A 136 -3.24 5.67 -14.66
CA LEU A 136 -2.19 6.20 -13.80
C LEU A 136 -0.83 5.83 -14.41
N GLU A 137 -0.07 6.85 -14.74
CA GLU A 137 1.29 6.72 -15.27
C GLU A 137 2.29 7.29 -14.26
N VAL A 138 3.45 6.67 -14.15
CA VAL A 138 4.56 7.19 -13.36
C VAL A 138 5.48 7.93 -14.31
N GLY A 139 5.54 9.25 -14.17
CA GLY A 139 6.48 10.09 -14.89
C GLY A 139 7.76 10.31 -14.07
N VAL A 140 8.91 10.14 -14.69
CA VAL A 140 10.21 10.41 -14.07
C VAL A 140 10.95 11.48 -14.88
N LYS A 141 11.37 12.56 -14.19
CA LYS A 141 12.27 13.56 -14.76
C LYS A 141 13.63 13.47 -14.09
N VAL A 142 14.64 13.15 -14.86
CA VAL A 142 16.03 13.08 -14.36
C VAL A 142 16.67 14.46 -14.48
N ASN A 143 17.07 15.04 -13.33
CA ASN A 143 17.71 16.34 -13.24
C ASN A 143 19.17 16.18 -12.74
N ALA A 144 20.07 15.69 -13.57
CA ALA A 144 21.50 15.62 -13.24
C ALA A 144 21.86 14.78 -12.00
N VAL A 145 21.40 13.55 -11.92
CA VAL A 145 21.80 12.59 -10.89
C VAL A 145 22.53 11.42 -11.53
N GLN A 146 23.58 10.95 -10.88
CA GLN A 146 24.22 9.69 -11.27
C GLN A 146 23.32 8.53 -10.84
N VAL A 147 22.47 8.08 -11.77
CA VAL A 147 21.59 6.95 -11.56
C VAL A 147 22.14 5.77 -12.35
N PRO A 148 22.11 4.55 -11.81
CA PRO A 148 22.53 3.37 -12.54
C PRO A 148 21.80 3.23 -13.88
N ARG A 149 22.54 2.82 -14.92
CA ARG A 149 21.96 2.59 -16.25
C ARG A 149 20.86 1.55 -16.14
N GLY A 150 19.69 1.82 -16.72
CA GLY A 150 18.54 0.92 -16.66
C GLY A 150 17.68 1.04 -15.39
N PHE A 151 18.02 1.90 -14.44
CA PHE A 151 17.24 2.07 -13.21
C PHE A 151 15.75 2.38 -13.47
N TYR A 152 15.45 3.12 -14.53
CA TYR A 152 14.06 3.49 -14.89
C TYR A 152 13.40 2.49 -15.83
N ASP A 153 14.14 1.48 -16.34
CA ASP A 153 13.62 0.50 -17.29
C ASP A 153 12.91 -0.65 -16.57
N ASP A 154 13.26 -0.91 -15.30
CA ASP A 154 12.66 -1.93 -14.46
C ASP A 154 12.09 -1.34 -13.17
N THR A 155 10.76 -1.44 -13.01
CA THR A 155 10.03 -0.93 -11.84
C THR A 155 9.68 -2.02 -10.83
N ASP A 156 10.18 -3.24 -11.02
CA ASP A 156 9.83 -4.38 -10.16
C ASP A 156 10.28 -4.22 -8.70
N GLY A 157 11.32 -3.41 -8.46
CA GLY A 157 11.77 -3.02 -7.11
C GLY A 157 11.13 -1.74 -6.56
N TRP A 158 10.21 -1.11 -7.31
CA TRP A 158 9.59 0.16 -6.91
C TRP A 158 8.33 -0.05 -6.08
N HIS A 159 8.32 0.51 -4.89
CA HIS A 159 7.14 0.51 -4.04
C HIS A 159 6.35 1.82 -4.23
N ILE A 160 5.54 1.86 -5.27
CA ILE A 160 4.60 2.93 -5.59
C ILE A 160 3.18 2.35 -5.51
N THR A 161 2.31 3.04 -4.81
CA THR A 161 0.92 2.67 -4.59
C THR A 161 -0.04 3.77 -5.04
N HIS A 162 -1.34 3.55 -4.92
CA HIS A 162 -2.33 4.60 -5.18
C HIS A 162 -2.17 5.81 -4.26
N GLY A 163 -1.69 5.59 -3.03
CA GLY A 163 -1.44 6.65 -2.05
C GLY A 163 -0.36 7.65 -2.46
N ASP A 164 0.53 7.27 -3.37
CA ASP A 164 1.61 8.11 -3.89
C ASP A 164 1.16 8.96 -5.09
N THR A 165 -0.10 8.85 -5.49
CA THR A 165 -0.67 9.59 -6.62
C THR A 165 -1.59 10.71 -6.13
N ASP A 166 -1.76 11.75 -6.95
CA ASP A 166 -2.75 12.81 -6.73
C ASP A 166 -4.17 12.40 -7.15
N GLY A 167 -4.37 11.12 -7.42
CA GLY A 167 -5.66 10.56 -7.85
C GLY A 167 -6.76 10.78 -6.81
N LYS A 168 -7.73 11.63 -7.15
CA LYS A 168 -8.93 11.93 -6.36
C LYS A 168 -9.92 10.77 -6.41
#